data_efbdcd5974dd81dbf526dc14e83135de
#
_entry.id   efbdcd5974dd81dbf526dc14e83135de
#
_cell.length_a   1.000
_cell.length_b   1.000
_cell.length_c   1.000
_cell.angle_alpha   90.00
_cell.angle_beta   90.00
_cell.angle_gamma   90.00
#
_symmetry.space_group_name_H-M   'P 1'
#
loop_
_entity.id
_entity.type
_entity.pdbx_description
1 polymer ?
#
loop_
_entity_poly.entity_id
_entity_poly.type
_entity_poly.pdbx_seq_one_letter_code
_entity_poly.pdbx_strand_id
1 'polypeptide(L)'
;DGKTIGERRFIGLYTSTAYLVSASEIPIVRRKCANIVRRAGFLPKGHLAKSLVTVLETYPRDELFQADEDQLYDIALGVLRLQEHQRTRLFIRRDRFDRFVSCLVFVPRDKYNTDLRQRIANLLVAAFNGESVEFTPLLSESTLARIHFVVHAKPGGMPQVDTRELEARLVQVTRRWQDDLADALLDAFGEEQGNRLLQHYADSFPAGYRDDYPARTAVRDIELIERVQGSERLAMNLYRPIEAGPRAFRFKVYRAGLPIALSRSLPMLEHLGVRVDEERPYLIEAIDATPAWIHDFGLELADDAEFDIERVKDLFEDAFEQVWTGAIESDDFNRLVLRAQLSAREVTILRAYAKYLRQVGSTFSDAYIERAVTGNPAIARMLVELFIARFDPVLGDTRDVRVDGLLKRIDSALDQVPNLDEDRILRQFLGVIKATQRTNYYRFDAEGHAKP
;
A
#
# COMPACT_ATOMS: atom_id res chain seq x y z
N ASP A 1 -68.07 -10.13 27.81
CA ASP A 1 -68.13 -10.58 26.40
C ASP A 1 -66.88 -10.24 25.60
N GLY A 2 -65.92 -9.51 26.15
CA GLY A 2 -64.64 -9.19 25.50
C GLY A 2 -64.68 -8.26 24.23
N LYS A 3 -65.84 -7.65 23.95
CA LYS A 3 -65.98 -6.71 22.85
C LYS A 3 -65.53 -5.33 23.25
N THR A 4 -64.64 -4.72 22.47
CA THR A 4 -64.24 -3.34 22.62
C THR A 4 -65.46 -2.43 22.37
N ILE A 5 -65.91 -1.70 23.36
CA ILE A 5 -67.07 -0.78 23.32
C ILE A 5 -66.67 0.67 23.08
N GLY A 6 -65.40 1.00 23.14
CA GLY A 6 -64.87 2.34 22.88
C GLY A 6 -63.37 2.41 23.18
N GLU A 7 -62.76 3.49 22.65
CA GLU A 7 -61.34 3.79 22.84
C GLU A 7 -61.20 5.24 23.35
N ARG A 8 -60.32 5.38 24.35
CA ARG A 8 -59.90 6.75 24.80
C ARG A 8 -58.45 6.94 24.45
N ARG A 9 -58.19 7.96 23.64
CA ARG A 9 -56.83 8.31 23.24
C ARG A 9 -56.37 9.54 23.99
N PHE A 10 -55.15 9.45 24.57
CA PHE A 10 -54.45 10.58 25.18
C PHE A 10 -53.23 10.87 24.34
N ILE A 11 -53.05 12.15 23.96
CA ILE A 11 -51.88 12.62 23.22
C ILE A 11 -51.11 13.54 24.18
N GLY A 12 -49.80 13.31 24.30
CA GLY A 12 -48.91 14.12 25.11
C GLY A 12 -47.48 14.01 24.66
N LEU A 13 -46.64 14.90 25.18
CA LEU A 13 -45.17 14.85 24.97
C LEU A 13 -44.51 14.50 26.28
N TYR A 14 -43.46 13.69 26.23
CA TYR A 14 -42.57 13.51 27.37
C TYR A 14 -41.81 14.82 27.64
N THR A 15 -41.74 15.22 28.89
CA THR A 15 -40.96 16.39 29.34
C THR A 15 -39.48 16.00 29.49
N SER A 16 -38.61 17.01 29.61
CA SER A 16 -37.18 16.80 29.91
C SER A 16 -36.91 15.89 31.09
N THR A 17 -37.83 15.89 32.09
CA THR A 17 -37.76 14.99 33.26
C THR A 17 -37.67 13.52 32.85
N ALA A 18 -38.37 13.08 31.81
CA ALA A 18 -38.33 11.67 31.35
C ALA A 18 -36.95 11.24 30.83
N TYR A 19 -36.08 12.19 30.48
CA TYR A 19 -34.68 11.90 30.05
C TYR A 19 -33.72 11.82 31.23
N LEU A 20 -34.09 12.39 32.39
CA LEU A 20 -33.24 12.50 33.57
C LEU A 20 -33.51 11.43 34.65
N VAL A 21 -34.76 10.96 34.74
CA VAL A 21 -35.16 9.95 35.74
C VAL A 21 -34.82 8.52 35.27
N SER A 22 -34.83 7.58 36.21
CA SER A 22 -34.67 6.14 35.89
C SER A 22 -35.75 5.64 34.94
N ALA A 23 -35.40 4.71 34.02
CA ALA A 23 -36.36 4.06 33.12
C ALA A 23 -37.49 3.37 33.91
N SER A 24 -37.20 2.94 35.16
CA SER A 24 -38.19 2.34 36.07
C SER A 24 -39.22 3.31 36.64
N GLU A 25 -39.00 4.62 36.51
CA GLU A 25 -39.91 5.66 36.97
C GLU A 25 -40.78 6.23 35.85
N ILE A 26 -40.39 6.01 34.59
CA ILE A 26 -41.12 6.56 33.43
C ILE A 26 -42.35 5.72 33.14
N PRO A 27 -43.56 6.32 33.13
CA PRO A 27 -44.78 5.60 32.73
C PRO A 27 -44.64 4.93 31.37
N ILE A 28 -45.25 3.77 31.20
CA ILE A 28 -45.17 2.90 29.98
C ILE A 28 -43.79 2.24 29.84
N VAL A 29 -42.67 3.00 29.84
CA VAL A 29 -41.30 2.46 29.76
C VAL A 29 -41.01 1.48 30.90
N ARG A 30 -41.35 1.85 32.17
CA ARG A 30 -41.18 0.95 33.34
C ARG A 30 -41.85 -0.41 33.13
N ARG A 31 -43.06 -0.43 32.54
CA ARG A 31 -43.78 -1.70 32.28
C ARG A 31 -43.10 -2.50 31.17
N LYS A 32 -42.66 -1.84 30.11
CA LYS A 32 -41.90 -2.44 29.04
C LYS A 32 -40.60 -3.07 29.57
N CYS A 33 -39.81 -2.33 30.33
CA CYS A 33 -38.57 -2.83 30.96
C CYS A 33 -38.84 -4.00 31.94
N ALA A 34 -39.88 -3.91 32.79
CA ALA A 34 -40.24 -4.98 33.71
C ALA A 34 -40.67 -6.27 32.97
N ASN A 35 -41.40 -6.14 31.86
CA ASN A 35 -41.78 -7.27 31.03
C ASN A 35 -40.55 -7.94 30.38
N ILE A 36 -39.59 -7.15 29.86
CA ILE A 36 -38.35 -7.65 29.27
C ILE A 36 -37.53 -8.44 30.29
N VAL A 37 -37.35 -7.88 31.51
CA VAL A 37 -36.61 -8.56 32.59
C VAL A 37 -37.30 -9.85 32.99
N ARG A 38 -38.63 -9.86 33.06
CA ARG A 38 -39.42 -11.06 33.40
C ARG A 38 -39.31 -12.13 32.31
N ARG A 39 -39.39 -11.72 31.00
CA ARG A 39 -39.28 -12.58 29.87
C ARG A 39 -37.89 -13.23 29.73
N ALA A 40 -36.83 -12.54 30.16
CA ALA A 40 -35.48 -13.06 30.16
C ALA A 40 -35.27 -14.26 31.11
N GLY A 41 -36.16 -14.44 32.10
CA GLY A 41 -36.17 -15.63 32.98
C GLY A 41 -34.95 -15.78 33.89
N PHE A 42 -34.18 -14.70 34.09
CA PHE A 42 -33.01 -14.74 34.97
C PHE A 42 -33.42 -14.81 36.44
N LEU A 43 -32.57 -15.41 37.29
CA LEU A 43 -32.79 -15.48 38.72
C LEU A 43 -32.99 -14.06 39.30
N PRO A 44 -34.07 -13.81 40.03
CA PRO A 44 -34.30 -12.52 40.65
C PRO A 44 -33.10 -12.10 41.52
N LYS A 45 -32.61 -10.88 41.36
CA LYS A 45 -31.42 -10.33 42.03
C LYS A 45 -30.08 -10.98 41.62
N GLY A 46 -30.06 -11.92 40.66
CA GLY A 46 -28.84 -12.48 40.10
C GLY A 46 -28.05 -11.46 39.26
N HIS A 47 -26.80 -11.75 38.97
CA HIS A 47 -25.91 -10.87 38.22
C HIS A 47 -26.47 -10.50 36.83
N LEU A 48 -26.95 -11.48 36.08
CA LEU A 48 -27.52 -11.28 34.74
C LEU A 48 -28.75 -10.39 34.76
N ALA A 49 -29.64 -10.58 35.76
CA ALA A 49 -30.82 -9.73 35.90
C ALA A 49 -30.45 -8.27 36.19
N LYS A 50 -29.47 -8.02 37.07
CA LYS A 50 -28.95 -6.67 37.36
C LYS A 50 -28.27 -6.05 36.11
N SER A 51 -27.46 -6.82 35.41
CA SER A 51 -26.79 -6.34 34.18
C SER A 51 -27.82 -5.99 33.10
N LEU A 52 -28.88 -6.79 32.93
CA LEU A 52 -29.95 -6.47 31.98
C LEU A 52 -30.68 -5.17 32.34
N VAL A 53 -30.96 -4.96 33.66
CA VAL A 53 -31.53 -3.71 34.13
C VAL A 53 -30.60 -2.53 33.82
N THR A 54 -29.30 -2.68 34.05
CA THR A 54 -28.29 -1.64 33.71
C THR A 54 -28.26 -1.34 32.24
N VAL A 55 -28.35 -2.36 31.38
CA VAL A 55 -28.44 -2.18 29.91
C VAL A 55 -29.67 -1.33 29.56
N LEU A 56 -30.84 -1.63 30.12
CA LEU A 56 -32.06 -0.90 29.86
C LEU A 56 -32.03 0.53 30.44
N GLU A 57 -31.45 0.72 31.63
CA GLU A 57 -31.28 2.05 32.25
C GLU A 57 -30.36 2.96 31.43
N THR A 58 -29.32 2.42 30.84
CA THR A 58 -28.36 3.19 30.03
C THR A 58 -28.77 3.28 28.54
N TYR A 59 -29.85 2.62 28.13
CA TYR A 59 -30.31 2.62 26.76
C TYR A 59 -30.73 4.04 26.31
N PRO A 60 -30.53 4.43 25.00
CA PRO A 60 -30.97 5.74 24.52
C PRO A 60 -32.46 5.94 24.81
N ARG A 61 -32.81 7.07 25.45
CA ARG A 61 -34.21 7.29 25.90
C ARG A 61 -35.19 7.30 24.75
N ASP A 62 -34.85 7.93 23.66
CA ASP A 62 -35.71 7.98 22.45
C ASP A 62 -36.01 6.58 21.91
N GLU A 63 -35.01 5.69 21.98
CA GLU A 63 -35.17 4.30 21.58
C GLU A 63 -36.09 3.51 22.54
N LEU A 64 -35.98 3.76 23.87
CA LEU A 64 -36.89 3.15 24.83
C LEU A 64 -38.35 3.55 24.61
N PHE A 65 -38.60 4.77 24.15
CA PHE A 65 -39.96 5.25 23.81
C PHE A 65 -40.47 4.59 22.51
N GLN A 66 -39.64 4.52 21.50
CA GLN A 66 -40.04 4.18 20.12
C GLN A 66 -39.98 2.69 19.80
N ALA A 67 -38.98 1.96 20.31
CA ALA A 67 -38.83 0.53 20.05
C ALA A 67 -40.01 -0.27 20.67
N ASP A 68 -40.48 -1.28 19.95
CA ASP A 68 -41.41 -2.24 20.54
C ASP A 68 -40.69 -3.18 21.55
N GLU A 69 -41.48 -3.95 22.29
CA GLU A 69 -40.97 -4.79 23.39
C GLU A 69 -40.11 -5.94 22.85
N ASP A 70 -40.44 -6.51 21.67
CA ASP A 70 -39.70 -7.61 21.08
C ASP A 70 -38.32 -7.13 20.56
N GLN A 71 -38.29 -6.03 19.83
CA GLN A 71 -37.06 -5.41 19.34
C GLN A 71 -36.13 -5.05 20.51
N LEU A 72 -36.68 -4.42 21.53
CA LEU A 72 -35.89 -3.99 22.71
C LEU A 72 -35.35 -5.20 23.47
N TYR A 73 -36.14 -6.28 23.58
CA TYR A 73 -35.73 -7.54 24.20
C TYR A 73 -34.52 -8.15 23.49
N ASP A 74 -34.63 -8.31 22.16
CA ASP A 74 -33.56 -8.91 21.36
C ASP A 74 -32.26 -8.09 21.41
N ILE A 75 -32.36 -6.77 21.33
CA ILE A 75 -31.21 -5.89 21.40
C ILE A 75 -30.61 -5.91 22.81
N ALA A 76 -31.42 -5.80 23.86
CA ALA A 76 -30.93 -5.78 25.23
C ALA A 76 -30.21 -7.08 25.63
N LEU A 77 -30.71 -8.24 25.19
CA LEU A 77 -30.02 -9.53 25.38
C LEU A 77 -28.76 -9.62 24.53
N GLY A 78 -28.80 -9.10 23.30
CA GLY A 78 -27.62 -9.01 22.44
C GLY A 78 -26.50 -8.19 23.08
N VAL A 79 -26.84 -7.03 23.67
CA VAL A 79 -25.90 -6.16 24.40
C VAL A 79 -25.38 -6.85 25.67
N LEU A 80 -26.23 -7.55 26.41
CA LEU A 80 -25.81 -8.30 27.60
C LEU A 80 -24.74 -9.35 27.29
N ARG A 81 -24.91 -10.09 26.17
CA ARG A 81 -23.93 -11.09 25.69
C ARG A 81 -22.62 -10.48 25.21
N LEU A 82 -22.61 -9.20 24.78
CA LEU A 82 -21.40 -8.50 24.37
C LEU A 82 -20.47 -8.20 25.52
N GLN A 83 -20.98 -8.09 26.75
CA GLN A 83 -20.12 -7.84 27.92
C GLN A 83 -19.13 -8.98 28.18
N GLU A 84 -19.45 -10.18 27.69
CA GLU A 84 -18.57 -11.35 27.78
C GLU A 84 -17.57 -11.45 26.61
N HIS A 85 -17.85 -10.77 25.49
CA HIS A 85 -17.04 -10.83 24.27
C HIS A 85 -16.82 -9.44 23.69
N GLN A 86 -15.64 -8.87 23.92
CA GLN A 86 -15.25 -7.52 23.50
C GLN A 86 -15.10 -7.42 21.96
N ARG A 87 -16.19 -7.47 21.23
CA ARG A 87 -16.19 -7.39 19.77
C ARG A 87 -17.09 -6.27 19.25
N THR A 88 -16.76 -5.78 18.05
CA THR A 88 -17.63 -4.85 17.33
C THR A 88 -18.96 -5.50 17.01
N ARG A 89 -20.05 -4.79 17.28
CA ARG A 89 -21.42 -5.26 17.02
C ARG A 89 -22.31 -4.11 16.58
N LEU A 90 -23.30 -4.45 15.75
CA LEU A 90 -24.30 -3.53 15.22
C LEU A 90 -25.72 -4.01 15.53
N PHE A 91 -26.51 -3.12 16.09
CA PHE A 91 -27.95 -3.31 16.23
C PHE A 91 -28.65 -2.23 15.45
N ILE A 92 -29.65 -2.63 14.64
CA ILE A 92 -30.39 -1.74 13.74
C ILE A 92 -31.85 -1.75 14.11
N ARG A 93 -32.43 -0.57 14.20
CA ARG A 93 -33.88 -0.39 14.28
C ARG A 93 -34.32 0.62 13.21
N ARG A 94 -35.28 0.23 12.37
CA ARG A 94 -35.92 1.13 11.43
C ARG A 94 -37.08 1.88 12.11
N ASP A 95 -37.20 3.17 11.79
CA ASP A 95 -38.39 3.93 12.13
C ASP A 95 -39.63 3.34 11.42
N ARG A 96 -40.74 3.31 12.10
CA ARG A 96 -42.02 2.78 11.58
C ARG A 96 -42.50 3.50 10.30
N PHE A 97 -42.06 4.73 10.11
CA PHE A 97 -42.42 5.59 8.98
C PHE A 97 -41.28 5.80 7.99
N ASP A 98 -40.22 4.99 8.06
CA ASP A 98 -39.01 5.05 7.23
C ASP A 98 -38.35 6.46 7.15
N ARG A 99 -38.47 7.25 8.21
CA ARG A 99 -37.85 8.60 8.29
C ARG A 99 -36.38 8.54 8.65
N PHE A 100 -36.00 7.52 9.43
CA PHE A 100 -34.61 7.31 9.88
C PHE A 100 -34.37 5.85 10.24
N VAL A 101 -33.09 5.52 10.31
CA VAL A 101 -32.61 4.26 10.89
C VAL A 101 -31.75 4.57 12.11
N SER A 102 -32.07 3.94 13.23
CA SER A 102 -31.27 3.98 14.45
C SER A 102 -30.30 2.82 14.45
N CYS A 103 -29.00 3.12 14.56
CA CYS A 103 -27.91 2.17 14.58
C CYS A 103 -27.16 2.29 15.91
N LEU A 104 -27.19 1.23 16.70
CA LEU A 104 -26.44 1.15 17.95
C LEU A 104 -25.17 0.33 17.70
N VAL A 105 -24.03 1.02 17.69
CA VAL A 105 -22.72 0.44 17.39
C VAL A 105 -21.92 0.30 18.67
N PHE A 106 -21.39 -0.89 18.90
CA PHE A 106 -20.44 -1.19 19.96
C PHE A 106 -19.08 -1.45 19.36
N VAL A 107 -18.04 -0.80 19.88
CA VAL A 107 -16.65 -1.00 19.46
C VAL A 107 -15.75 -1.13 20.69
N PRO A 108 -14.63 -1.85 20.65
CA PRO A 108 -13.65 -1.84 21.72
C PRO A 108 -13.23 -0.40 22.05
N ARG A 109 -13.23 -0.06 23.34
CA ARG A 109 -13.03 1.33 23.80
C ARG A 109 -11.64 1.87 23.43
N ASP A 110 -10.63 1.02 23.44
CA ASP A 110 -9.25 1.34 23.05
C ASP A 110 -9.12 1.71 21.55
N LYS A 111 -10.04 1.23 20.70
CA LYS A 111 -10.10 1.56 19.27
C LYS A 111 -10.90 2.82 18.96
N TYR A 112 -11.71 3.31 19.90
CA TYR A 112 -12.60 4.44 19.67
C TYR A 112 -11.82 5.77 19.60
N ASN A 113 -11.93 6.44 18.46
CA ASN A 113 -11.44 7.79 18.22
C ASN A 113 -12.34 8.54 17.22
N THR A 114 -12.03 9.81 16.98
CA THR A 114 -12.83 10.66 16.06
C THR A 114 -12.82 10.14 14.63
N ASP A 115 -11.68 9.64 14.15
CA ASP A 115 -11.54 9.08 12.79
C ASP A 115 -12.39 7.83 12.62
N LEU A 116 -12.30 6.86 13.52
CA LEU A 116 -13.13 5.66 13.49
C LEU A 116 -14.63 6.01 13.50
N ARG A 117 -15.02 6.95 14.36
CA ARG A 117 -16.42 7.42 14.41
C ARG A 117 -16.88 7.97 13.04
N GLN A 118 -16.02 8.76 12.37
CA GLN A 118 -16.34 9.34 11.07
C GLN A 118 -16.42 8.25 9.97
N ARG A 119 -15.52 7.29 9.98
CA ARG A 119 -15.57 6.14 9.05
C ARG A 119 -16.84 5.31 9.23
N ILE A 120 -17.24 5.06 10.48
CA ILE A 120 -18.51 4.38 10.77
C ILE A 120 -19.70 5.20 10.27
N ALA A 121 -19.71 6.51 10.52
CA ALA A 121 -20.78 7.40 10.07
C ALA A 121 -20.91 7.35 8.54
N ASN A 122 -19.80 7.47 7.81
CA ASN A 122 -19.78 7.41 6.34
C ASN A 122 -20.27 6.05 5.82
N LEU A 123 -19.84 4.94 6.45
CA LEU A 123 -20.31 3.60 6.11
C LEU A 123 -21.83 3.47 6.25
N LEU A 124 -22.39 3.95 7.37
CA LEU A 124 -23.83 3.86 7.63
C LEU A 124 -24.63 4.75 6.67
N VAL A 125 -24.19 6.00 6.42
CA VAL A 125 -24.84 6.89 5.44
C VAL A 125 -24.86 6.26 4.05
N ALA A 126 -23.73 5.69 3.61
CA ALA A 126 -23.65 5.02 2.32
C ALA A 126 -24.54 3.77 2.25
N ALA A 127 -24.55 2.93 3.29
CA ALA A 127 -25.34 1.70 3.34
C ALA A 127 -26.86 1.97 3.28
N PHE A 128 -27.32 3.00 3.97
CA PHE A 128 -28.76 3.36 4.02
C PHE A 128 -29.15 4.43 2.99
N ASN A 129 -28.23 4.89 2.12
CA ASN A 129 -28.46 6.02 1.22
C ASN A 129 -29.03 7.25 1.96
N GLY A 130 -28.48 7.50 3.16
CA GLY A 130 -28.96 8.57 4.04
C GLY A 130 -28.62 9.97 3.53
N GLU A 131 -29.39 10.97 4.01
CA GLU A 131 -29.12 12.38 3.77
C GLU A 131 -28.12 12.94 4.78
N SER A 132 -28.28 12.56 6.04
CA SER A 132 -27.45 13.03 7.16
C SER A 132 -27.37 11.96 8.24
N VAL A 133 -26.43 12.12 9.16
CA VAL A 133 -26.26 11.25 10.33
C VAL A 133 -25.98 12.09 11.58
N GLU A 134 -26.73 11.84 12.63
CA GLU A 134 -26.45 12.34 13.97
C GLU A 134 -25.84 11.21 14.80
N PHE A 135 -25.03 11.55 15.80
CA PHE A 135 -24.46 10.55 16.68
C PHE A 135 -24.37 11.03 18.14
N THR A 136 -24.49 10.09 19.05
CA THR A 136 -24.33 10.31 20.49
C THR A 136 -23.44 9.20 21.05
N PRO A 137 -22.19 9.49 21.45
CA PRO A 137 -21.33 8.50 22.09
C PRO A 137 -21.69 8.35 23.58
N LEU A 138 -21.61 7.14 24.09
CA LEU A 138 -21.59 6.83 25.49
C LEU A 138 -20.30 6.09 25.83
N LEU A 139 -19.41 6.79 26.53
CA LEU A 139 -18.17 6.27 27.06
C LEU A 139 -18.38 6.04 28.57
N SER A 140 -18.63 4.81 28.99
CA SER A 140 -18.74 4.39 30.40
C SER A 140 -17.43 3.70 30.80
N GLU A 141 -17.39 3.14 32.02
CA GLU A 141 -16.28 2.29 32.49
C GLU A 141 -16.22 0.93 31.75
N SER A 142 -17.15 0.66 30.86
CA SER A 142 -17.16 -0.55 30.02
C SER A 142 -15.95 -0.60 29.09
N THR A 143 -15.47 -1.82 28.81
CA THR A 143 -14.45 -2.10 27.79
C THR A 143 -14.93 -1.81 26.37
N LEU A 144 -16.23 -1.59 26.18
CA LEU A 144 -16.85 -1.21 24.91
C LEU A 144 -17.32 0.24 24.95
N ALA A 145 -17.01 1.01 23.93
CA ALA A 145 -17.65 2.27 23.61
C ALA A 145 -18.95 1.99 22.85
N ARG A 146 -20.03 2.65 23.24
CA ARG A 146 -21.30 2.61 22.54
C ARG A 146 -21.54 3.92 21.80
N ILE A 147 -21.85 3.84 20.52
CA ILE A 147 -22.20 5.00 19.71
C ILE A 147 -23.60 4.74 19.14
N HIS A 148 -24.49 5.68 19.39
CA HIS A 148 -25.82 5.70 18.81
C HIS A 148 -25.82 6.62 17.59
N PHE A 149 -26.02 6.06 16.39
CA PHE A 149 -26.16 6.81 15.16
C PHE A 149 -27.62 6.83 14.72
N VAL A 150 -28.09 7.99 14.27
CA VAL A 150 -29.40 8.17 13.66
C VAL A 150 -29.18 8.64 12.23
N VAL A 151 -29.44 7.77 11.25
CA VAL A 151 -29.27 8.05 9.83
C VAL A 151 -30.62 8.49 9.29
N HIS A 152 -30.72 9.73 8.80
CA HIS A 152 -31.96 10.30 8.26
C HIS A 152 -32.14 9.90 6.79
N ALA A 153 -33.40 9.57 6.43
CA ALA A 153 -33.75 9.14 5.08
C ALA A 153 -33.75 10.31 4.09
N LYS A 154 -33.30 10.05 2.88
CA LYS A 154 -33.61 10.91 1.72
C LYS A 154 -35.06 10.71 1.29
N PRO A 155 -35.68 11.70 0.61
CA PRO A 155 -36.95 11.48 -0.05
C PRO A 155 -36.90 10.25 -0.98
N GLY A 156 -37.84 9.32 -0.80
CA GLY A 156 -37.87 8.06 -1.56
C GLY A 156 -37.60 6.80 -0.72
N GLY A 157 -37.30 6.97 0.58
CA GLY A 157 -37.11 5.86 1.52
C GLY A 157 -35.70 5.31 1.57
N MET A 158 -35.46 4.34 2.44
CA MET A 158 -34.18 3.71 2.67
C MET A 158 -34.15 2.27 2.13
N PRO A 159 -33.04 1.82 1.55
CA PRO A 159 -32.88 0.45 1.08
C PRO A 159 -32.97 -0.55 2.23
N GLN A 160 -33.35 -1.78 1.92
CA GLN A 160 -33.19 -2.91 2.83
C GLN A 160 -31.70 -3.30 2.84
N VAL A 161 -31.14 -3.42 4.02
CA VAL A 161 -29.72 -3.77 4.21
C VAL A 161 -29.63 -5.07 5.02
N ASP A 162 -28.79 -5.99 4.57
CA ASP A 162 -28.45 -7.14 5.39
C ASP A 162 -27.58 -6.71 6.58
N THR A 163 -28.13 -6.88 7.78
CA THR A 163 -27.47 -6.50 9.02
C THR A 163 -26.14 -7.25 9.23
N ARG A 164 -26.07 -8.51 8.78
CA ARG A 164 -24.85 -9.31 8.95
C ARG A 164 -23.74 -8.84 8.03
N GLU A 165 -24.08 -8.55 6.77
CA GLU A 165 -23.12 -7.99 5.81
C GLU A 165 -22.63 -6.61 6.27
N LEU A 166 -23.53 -5.73 6.70
CA LEU A 166 -23.17 -4.41 7.21
C LEU A 166 -22.30 -4.51 8.48
N GLU A 167 -22.61 -5.45 9.38
CA GLU A 167 -21.79 -5.70 10.57
C GLU A 167 -20.39 -6.20 10.19
N ALA A 168 -20.27 -7.10 9.20
CA ALA A 168 -18.98 -7.56 8.70
C ALA A 168 -18.14 -6.38 8.13
N ARG A 169 -18.75 -5.50 7.33
CA ARG A 169 -18.12 -4.27 6.85
C ARG A 169 -17.72 -3.34 7.99
N LEU A 170 -18.56 -3.22 9.00
CA LEU A 170 -18.28 -2.42 10.20
C LEU A 170 -17.06 -2.98 10.96
N VAL A 171 -16.96 -4.30 11.12
CA VAL A 171 -15.79 -4.96 11.73
C VAL A 171 -14.52 -4.61 10.95
N GLN A 172 -14.55 -4.63 9.63
CA GLN A 172 -13.39 -4.23 8.82
C GLN A 172 -13.00 -2.76 9.04
N VAL A 173 -13.99 -1.86 9.09
CA VAL A 173 -13.75 -0.43 9.37
C VAL A 173 -13.18 -0.20 10.77
N THR A 174 -13.47 -1.08 11.73
CA THR A 174 -12.94 -0.99 13.11
C THR A 174 -11.56 -1.63 13.29
N ARG A 175 -11.05 -2.33 12.27
CA ARG A 175 -9.67 -2.84 12.30
C ARG A 175 -8.69 -1.68 12.20
N ARG A 176 -7.61 -1.78 12.94
CA ARG A 176 -6.47 -0.87 12.83
C ARG A 176 -5.51 -1.41 11.78
N TRP A 177 -4.78 -0.51 11.16
CA TRP A 177 -3.70 -0.88 10.24
C TRP A 177 -2.69 -1.84 10.89
N GLN A 178 -2.43 -1.69 12.20
CA GLN A 178 -1.56 -2.60 12.97
C GLN A 178 -2.16 -4.01 13.12
N ASP A 179 -3.49 -4.15 13.26
CA ASP A 179 -4.14 -5.47 13.30
C ASP A 179 -3.96 -6.19 11.96
N ASP A 180 -4.08 -5.45 10.84
CA ASP A 180 -3.86 -5.99 9.51
C ASP A 180 -2.39 -6.30 9.25
N LEU A 181 -1.45 -5.51 9.81
CA LEU A 181 -0.02 -5.79 9.76
C LEU A 181 0.31 -7.07 10.54
N ALA A 182 -0.28 -7.26 11.73
CA ALA A 182 -0.07 -8.47 12.52
C ALA A 182 -0.47 -9.72 11.72
N ASP A 183 -1.69 -9.73 11.17
CA ASP A 183 -2.15 -10.84 10.35
C ASP A 183 -1.23 -11.08 9.14
N ALA A 184 -0.84 -10.01 8.43
CA ALA A 184 0.01 -10.12 7.25
C ALA A 184 1.42 -10.63 7.56
N LEU A 185 2.00 -10.25 8.69
CA LEU A 185 3.32 -10.75 9.13
C LEU A 185 3.25 -12.22 9.55
N LEU A 186 2.18 -12.63 10.26
CA LEU A 186 1.98 -14.02 10.64
C LEU A 186 1.77 -14.92 9.41
N ASP A 187 0.99 -14.46 8.44
CA ASP A 187 0.76 -15.17 7.18
C ASP A 187 2.06 -15.34 6.37
N ALA A 188 2.92 -14.32 6.34
CA ALA A 188 4.13 -14.33 5.51
C ALA A 188 5.30 -15.07 6.15
N PHE A 189 5.50 -14.97 7.47
CA PHE A 189 6.70 -15.45 8.17
C PHE A 189 6.41 -16.52 9.24
N GLY A 190 5.14 -16.86 9.48
CA GLY A 190 4.73 -17.78 10.54
C GLY A 190 4.75 -17.13 11.94
N GLU A 191 4.34 -17.89 12.97
CA GLU A 191 4.09 -17.33 14.31
C GLU A 191 5.36 -16.76 14.97
N GLU A 192 6.48 -17.47 14.94
CA GLU A 192 7.70 -17.06 15.67
C GLU A 192 8.29 -15.78 15.08
N GLN A 193 8.58 -15.79 13.80
CA GLN A 193 9.21 -14.65 13.11
C GLN A 193 8.20 -13.49 12.93
N GLY A 194 6.95 -13.79 12.62
CA GLY A 194 5.89 -12.79 12.47
C GLY A 194 5.66 -12.00 13.76
N ASN A 195 5.59 -12.67 14.92
CA ASN A 195 5.44 -12.00 16.21
C ASN A 195 6.68 -11.17 16.59
N ARG A 196 7.89 -11.65 16.28
CA ARG A 196 9.11 -10.87 16.49
C ARG A 196 9.08 -9.58 15.68
N LEU A 197 8.80 -9.66 14.37
CA LEU A 197 8.71 -8.49 13.51
C LEU A 197 7.59 -7.53 13.95
N LEU A 198 6.46 -8.07 14.39
CA LEU A 198 5.37 -7.26 14.93
C LEU A 198 5.79 -6.46 16.16
N GLN A 199 6.54 -7.06 17.10
CA GLN A 199 7.06 -6.36 18.27
C GLN A 199 7.97 -5.18 17.90
N HIS A 200 8.76 -5.31 16.82
CA HIS A 200 9.67 -4.27 16.37
C HIS A 200 8.97 -3.19 15.53
N TYR A 201 7.95 -3.56 14.72
CA TYR A 201 7.41 -2.71 13.65
C TYR A 201 5.96 -2.24 13.84
N ALA A 202 5.20 -2.73 14.85
CA ALA A 202 3.77 -2.43 14.98
C ALA A 202 3.43 -0.93 14.93
N ASP A 203 4.24 -0.09 15.57
CA ASP A 203 4.02 1.36 15.67
C ASP A 203 5.08 2.19 14.90
N SER A 204 5.92 1.53 14.11
CA SER A 204 7.07 2.17 13.45
C SER A 204 6.71 2.96 12.19
N PHE A 205 5.59 2.66 11.57
CA PHE A 205 5.19 3.30 10.32
C PHE A 205 4.44 4.61 10.57
N PRO A 206 4.86 5.74 9.95
CA PRO A 206 4.20 7.02 10.10
C PRO A 206 2.79 7.03 9.49
N ALA A 207 1.95 7.99 9.93
CA ALA A 207 0.57 8.12 9.43
C ALA A 207 0.51 8.22 7.91
N GLY A 208 1.37 9.04 7.28
CA GLY A 208 1.40 9.19 5.82
C GLY A 208 1.68 7.87 5.09
N TYR A 209 2.55 7.01 5.63
CA TYR A 209 2.75 5.68 5.04
C TYR A 209 1.49 4.80 5.14
N ARG A 210 0.83 4.84 6.31
CA ARG A 210 -0.39 4.04 6.56
C ARG A 210 -1.58 4.51 5.72
N ASP A 211 -1.61 5.79 5.35
CA ASP A 211 -2.62 6.36 4.45
C ASP A 211 -2.36 5.97 2.99
N ASP A 212 -1.09 5.91 2.58
CA ASP A 212 -0.68 5.60 1.21
C ASP A 212 -0.64 4.08 0.91
N TYR A 213 -0.37 3.23 1.94
CA TYR A 213 -0.15 1.80 1.75
C TYR A 213 -0.94 0.92 2.69
N PRO A 214 -1.62 -0.13 2.18
CA PRO A 214 -2.20 -1.17 3.01
C PRO A 214 -1.09 -1.93 3.78
N ALA A 215 -1.42 -2.44 4.95
CA ALA A 215 -0.47 -3.14 5.83
C ALA A 215 0.26 -4.32 5.16
N ARG A 216 -0.38 -4.98 4.20
CA ARG A 216 0.23 -6.07 3.43
C ARG A 216 1.44 -5.62 2.60
N THR A 217 1.47 -4.37 2.14
CA THR A 217 2.64 -3.79 1.46
C THR A 217 3.82 -3.64 2.41
N ALA A 218 3.57 -3.30 3.68
CA ALA A 218 4.62 -3.14 4.68
C ALA A 218 5.39 -4.43 4.97
N VAL A 219 4.81 -5.61 4.72
CA VAL A 219 5.51 -6.90 4.89
C VAL A 219 6.77 -6.96 4.04
N ARG A 220 6.65 -6.60 2.76
CA ARG A 220 7.80 -6.55 1.85
C ARG A 220 8.78 -5.44 2.21
N ASP A 221 8.25 -4.28 2.61
CA ASP A 221 9.09 -3.16 3.01
C ASP A 221 9.90 -3.48 4.28
N ILE A 222 9.30 -4.17 5.26
CA ILE A 222 10.01 -4.67 6.47
C ILE A 222 11.13 -5.64 6.08
N GLU A 223 10.88 -6.59 5.17
CA GLU A 223 11.90 -7.53 4.71
C GLU A 223 13.12 -6.79 4.13
N LEU A 224 12.90 -5.73 3.35
CA LEU A 224 13.96 -4.93 2.74
C LEU A 224 14.65 -4.00 3.76
N ILE A 225 13.91 -3.49 4.75
CA ILE A 225 14.50 -2.74 5.88
C ILE A 225 15.42 -3.64 6.70
N GLU A 226 15.00 -4.86 7.03
CA GLU A 226 15.82 -5.83 7.77
C GLU A 226 17.14 -6.14 7.03
N ARG A 227 17.12 -6.16 5.68
CA ARG A 227 18.34 -6.40 4.87
C ARG A 227 19.37 -5.28 4.96
N VAL A 228 18.94 -4.04 5.19
CA VAL A 228 19.83 -2.89 5.27
C VAL A 228 20.28 -2.57 6.69
N GLN A 229 19.72 -3.24 7.71
CA GLN A 229 20.16 -3.06 9.09
C GLN A 229 21.63 -3.46 9.28
N GLY A 230 22.40 -2.60 9.96
CA GLY A 230 23.82 -2.83 10.20
C GLY A 230 24.72 -2.77 8.96
N SER A 231 24.25 -2.23 7.84
CA SER A 231 24.94 -2.16 6.56
C SER A 231 24.78 -0.77 5.95
N GLU A 232 25.78 -0.32 5.19
CA GLU A 232 25.68 0.91 4.37
C GLU A 232 25.07 0.65 2.98
N ARG A 233 24.71 -0.58 2.67
CA ARG A 233 24.11 -0.96 1.40
C ARG A 233 22.68 -0.44 1.29
N LEU A 234 22.23 -0.28 0.06
CA LEU A 234 20.83 0.00 -0.25
C LEU A 234 20.09 -1.34 -0.46
N ALA A 235 18.80 -1.36 -0.13
CA ALA A 235 17.88 -2.31 -0.71
C ALA A 235 16.93 -1.54 -1.62
N MET A 236 16.42 -2.23 -2.63
CA MET A 236 15.61 -1.58 -3.66
C MET A 236 14.43 -2.46 -4.06
N ASN A 237 13.40 -1.82 -4.61
CA ASN A 237 12.26 -2.52 -5.16
C ASN A 237 11.62 -1.71 -6.30
N LEU A 238 11.91 -2.12 -7.53
CA LEU A 238 11.24 -1.59 -8.71
C LEU A 238 9.96 -2.41 -8.95
N TYR A 239 8.81 -1.75 -9.07
CA TYR A 239 7.53 -2.43 -9.28
C TYR A 239 6.53 -1.55 -10.02
N ARG A 240 5.51 -2.19 -10.61
CA ARG A 240 4.38 -1.48 -11.21
C ARG A 240 3.15 -1.69 -10.34
N PRO A 241 2.54 -0.60 -9.82
CA PRO A 241 1.24 -0.71 -9.19
C PRO A 241 0.19 -1.24 -10.17
N ILE A 242 -0.76 -2.04 -9.66
CA ILE A 242 -1.81 -2.66 -10.51
C ILE A 242 -2.65 -1.59 -11.23
N GLU A 243 -2.83 -0.43 -10.61
CA GLU A 243 -3.64 0.68 -11.12
C GLU A 243 -2.84 1.65 -12.01
N ALA A 244 -1.52 1.46 -12.12
CA ALA A 244 -0.66 2.35 -12.88
C ALA A 244 -0.79 2.11 -14.40
N GLY A 245 -0.68 3.19 -15.17
CA GLY A 245 -0.59 3.12 -16.62
C GLY A 245 0.67 2.36 -17.09
N PRO A 246 0.74 1.98 -18.38
CA PRO A 246 1.81 1.13 -18.92
C PRO A 246 3.20 1.76 -18.79
N ARG A 247 3.31 3.07 -18.68
CA ARG A 247 4.56 3.84 -18.60
C ARG A 247 4.95 4.23 -17.19
N ALA A 248 4.03 4.15 -16.23
CA ALA A 248 4.23 4.54 -14.85
C ALA A 248 4.65 3.34 -14.01
N PHE A 249 5.62 3.54 -13.13
CA PHE A 249 6.10 2.54 -12.19
C PHE A 249 6.66 3.23 -10.94
N ARG A 250 6.98 2.45 -9.93
CA ARG A 250 7.51 2.97 -8.67
C ARG A 250 8.83 2.29 -8.34
N PHE A 251 9.69 3.06 -7.70
CA PHE A 251 10.99 2.61 -7.26
C PHE A 251 11.20 3.00 -5.81
N LYS A 252 11.19 2.01 -4.93
CA LYS A 252 11.49 2.20 -3.51
C LYS A 252 12.95 1.92 -3.24
N VAL A 253 13.59 2.84 -2.54
CA VAL A 253 14.98 2.69 -2.06
C VAL A 253 14.98 2.76 -0.54
N TYR A 254 15.60 1.78 0.08
CA TYR A 254 15.67 1.61 1.53
C TYR A 254 17.10 1.84 2.01
N ARG A 255 17.24 2.63 3.06
CA ARG A 255 18.54 2.94 3.65
C ARG A 255 18.44 3.07 5.17
N ALA A 256 19.34 2.43 5.91
CA ALA A 256 19.45 2.63 7.35
C ALA A 256 20.19 3.93 7.69
N GLY A 257 19.81 4.60 8.76
CA GLY A 257 20.45 5.78 9.34
C GLY A 257 20.09 7.08 8.64
N LEU A 258 20.62 7.33 7.46
CA LEU A 258 20.53 8.63 6.80
C LEU A 258 19.58 8.61 5.59
N PRO A 259 18.82 9.69 5.33
CA PRO A 259 18.03 9.80 4.13
C PRO A 259 18.91 9.88 2.87
N ILE A 260 18.30 9.61 1.72
CA ILE A 260 18.92 9.79 0.41
C ILE A 260 18.69 11.23 -0.05
N ALA A 261 19.78 11.94 -0.37
CA ALA A 261 19.67 13.30 -0.90
C ALA A 261 19.13 13.27 -2.34
N LEU A 262 18.03 13.98 -2.60
CA LEU A 262 17.44 14.10 -3.94
C LEU A 262 18.41 14.64 -4.98
N SER A 263 19.25 15.60 -4.60
CA SER A 263 20.30 16.15 -5.47
C SER A 263 21.29 15.11 -5.98
N ARG A 264 21.40 13.96 -5.31
CA ARG A 264 22.22 12.83 -5.74
C ARG A 264 21.42 11.79 -6.52
N SER A 265 20.22 11.42 -6.04
CA SER A 265 19.43 10.35 -6.64
C SER A 265 18.73 10.76 -7.95
N LEU A 266 18.23 12.00 -8.06
CA LEU A 266 17.51 12.45 -9.26
C LEU A 266 18.36 12.39 -10.53
N PRO A 267 19.60 12.93 -10.59
CA PRO A 267 20.42 12.82 -11.79
C PRO A 267 20.75 11.36 -12.16
N MET A 268 20.90 10.48 -11.18
CA MET A 268 21.14 9.06 -11.42
C MET A 268 19.93 8.37 -12.08
N LEU A 269 18.72 8.67 -11.60
CA LEU A 269 17.49 8.17 -12.19
C LEU A 269 17.27 8.70 -13.60
N GLU A 270 17.51 10.00 -13.83
CA GLU A 270 17.40 10.61 -15.16
C GLU A 270 18.39 10.01 -16.16
N HIS A 271 19.64 9.74 -15.73
CA HIS A 271 20.64 9.06 -16.55
C HIS A 271 20.26 7.59 -16.83
N LEU A 272 19.48 6.94 -15.97
CA LEU A 272 18.90 5.62 -16.25
C LEU A 272 17.72 5.67 -17.24
N GLY A 273 17.31 6.86 -17.69
CA GLY A 273 16.28 7.05 -18.72
C GLY A 273 14.85 7.14 -18.21
N VAL A 274 14.68 7.47 -16.94
CA VAL A 274 13.37 7.69 -16.31
C VAL A 274 13.19 9.15 -15.91
N ARG A 275 11.95 9.62 -15.90
CA ARG A 275 11.55 10.90 -15.32
C ARG A 275 10.98 10.63 -13.94
N VAL A 276 11.37 11.44 -12.96
CA VAL A 276 10.80 11.38 -11.61
C VAL A 276 9.68 12.41 -11.51
N ASP A 277 8.46 11.94 -11.29
CA ASP A 277 7.28 12.79 -11.15
C ASP A 277 7.02 13.19 -9.69
N GLU A 278 7.29 12.28 -8.75
CA GLU A 278 7.12 12.51 -7.31
C GLU A 278 8.12 11.69 -6.49
N GLU A 279 8.35 12.13 -5.26
CA GLU A 279 9.08 11.37 -4.25
C GLU A 279 8.35 11.49 -2.91
N ARG A 280 8.22 10.36 -2.20
CA ARG A 280 7.62 10.29 -0.88
C ARG A 280 8.60 9.63 0.09
N PRO A 281 9.19 10.41 1.00
CA PRO A 281 10.08 9.86 2.03
C PRO A 281 9.29 9.40 3.25
N TYR A 282 9.61 8.23 3.78
CA TYR A 282 9.06 7.71 5.02
C TYR A 282 10.19 7.30 5.96
N LEU A 283 10.16 7.84 7.18
CA LEU A 283 11.03 7.41 8.26
C LEU A 283 10.35 6.28 9.04
N ILE A 284 11.01 5.15 9.14
CA ILE A 284 10.54 3.98 9.87
C ILE A 284 11.43 3.82 11.10
N GLU A 285 10.84 3.99 12.28
CA GLU A 285 11.54 3.95 13.57
C GLU A 285 11.18 2.64 14.31
N ALA A 286 11.86 1.57 13.93
CA ALA A 286 11.67 0.27 14.58
C ALA A 286 12.31 0.24 15.96
N ILE A 287 11.69 -0.52 16.88
CA ILE A 287 12.20 -0.68 18.25
C ILE A 287 13.54 -1.43 18.21
N ASP A 288 14.53 -0.94 18.96
CA ASP A 288 15.89 -1.53 19.08
C ASP A 288 16.64 -1.68 17.74
N ALA A 289 16.31 -0.89 16.72
CA ALA A 289 16.95 -0.91 15.42
C ALA A 289 17.37 0.51 14.98
N THR A 290 18.29 0.59 14.02
CA THR A 290 18.63 1.86 13.39
C THR A 290 17.44 2.35 12.58
N PRO A 291 16.98 3.62 12.74
CA PRO A 291 15.93 4.17 11.90
C PRO A 291 16.23 3.97 10.42
N ALA A 292 15.24 3.59 9.64
CA ALA A 292 15.40 3.35 8.21
C ALA A 292 14.52 4.30 7.39
N TRP A 293 15.05 4.74 6.27
CA TRP A 293 14.32 5.56 5.31
C TRP A 293 13.83 4.72 4.14
N ILE A 294 12.58 4.93 3.75
CA ILE A 294 12.02 4.48 2.49
C ILE A 294 11.84 5.72 1.63
N HIS A 295 12.53 5.78 0.49
CA HIS A 295 12.29 6.80 -0.53
C HIS A 295 11.52 6.15 -1.67
N ASP A 296 10.28 6.56 -1.87
CA ASP A 296 9.40 5.99 -2.89
C ASP A 296 9.23 6.98 -4.05
N PHE A 297 9.92 6.69 -5.14
CA PHE A 297 9.90 7.50 -6.35
C PHE A 297 8.79 7.04 -7.31
N GLY A 298 7.94 7.96 -7.70
CA GLY A 298 7.05 7.80 -8.86
C GLY A 298 7.84 8.07 -10.12
N LEU A 299 7.93 7.07 -11.00
CA LEU A 299 8.74 7.10 -12.19
C LEU A 299 7.88 6.94 -13.44
N GLU A 300 8.27 7.66 -14.50
CA GLU A 300 7.75 7.48 -15.84
C GLU A 300 8.89 7.30 -16.83
N LEU A 301 8.69 6.45 -17.84
CA LEU A 301 9.67 6.37 -18.94
C LEU A 301 9.77 7.70 -19.65
N ALA A 302 11.01 8.13 -19.91
CA ALA A 302 11.27 9.35 -20.68
C ALA A 302 10.80 9.25 -22.14
N ASP A 303 10.62 8.04 -22.67
CA ASP A 303 10.24 7.74 -24.04
C ASP A 303 8.98 6.89 -24.14
N ASP A 304 8.46 6.72 -25.38
CA ASP A 304 7.32 5.87 -25.70
C ASP A 304 7.64 4.36 -25.75
N ALA A 305 8.83 3.95 -25.29
CA ALA A 305 9.23 2.56 -25.27
C ALA A 305 8.42 1.75 -24.26
N GLU A 306 7.80 0.68 -24.70
CA GLU A 306 7.24 -0.33 -23.81
C GLU A 306 8.32 -1.30 -23.36
N PHE A 307 8.36 -1.63 -22.07
CA PHE A 307 9.24 -2.66 -21.55
C PHE A 307 8.54 -3.52 -20.49
N ASP A 308 9.01 -4.74 -20.38
CA ASP A 308 8.61 -5.67 -19.35
C ASP A 308 9.42 -5.38 -18.08
N ILE A 309 8.78 -4.85 -17.05
CA ILE A 309 9.43 -4.47 -15.80
C ILE A 309 10.13 -5.65 -15.13
N GLU A 310 9.55 -6.84 -15.21
CA GLU A 310 10.11 -8.04 -14.59
C GLU A 310 11.46 -8.43 -15.21
N ARG A 311 11.66 -8.12 -16.48
CA ARG A 311 12.93 -8.38 -17.18
C ARG A 311 14.04 -7.37 -16.89
N VAL A 312 13.67 -6.14 -16.54
CA VAL A 312 14.64 -5.06 -16.37
C VAL A 312 14.84 -4.69 -14.89
N LYS A 313 14.01 -5.20 -14.00
CA LYS A 313 14.06 -4.89 -12.57
C LYS A 313 15.44 -5.08 -11.99
N ASP A 314 15.99 -6.28 -12.10
CA ASP A 314 17.30 -6.62 -11.53
C ASP A 314 18.43 -5.81 -12.18
N LEU A 315 18.35 -5.55 -13.50
CA LEU A 315 19.32 -4.73 -14.23
C LEU A 315 19.29 -3.27 -13.78
N PHE A 316 18.09 -2.73 -13.53
CA PHE A 316 17.90 -1.36 -13.09
C PHE A 316 18.38 -1.17 -11.65
N GLU A 317 18.01 -2.08 -10.75
CA GLU A 317 18.40 -2.04 -9.34
C GLU A 317 19.94 -2.19 -9.21
N ASP A 318 20.54 -3.15 -9.94
CA ASP A 318 22.00 -3.33 -9.99
C ASP A 318 22.71 -2.09 -10.54
N ALA A 319 22.23 -1.51 -11.65
CA ALA A 319 22.82 -0.32 -12.23
C ALA A 319 22.73 0.88 -11.27
N PHE A 320 21.59 1.08 -10.60
CA PHE A 320 21.43 2.13 -9.60
C PHE A 320 22.42 1.94 -8.42
N GLU A 321 22.58 0.71 -7.91
CA GLU A 321 23.52 0.41 -6.83
C GLU A 321 24.96 0.69 -7.26
N GLN A 322 25.36 0.28 -8.46
CA GLN A 322 26.71 0.51 -8.97
C GLN A 322 27.03 2.00 -9.18
N VAL A 323 26.07 2.78 -9.67
CA VAL A 323 26.20 4.25 -9.76
C VAL A 323 26.24 4.87 -8.35
N TRP A 324 25.38 4.39 -7.43
CA TRP A 324 25.36 4.90 -6.06
C TRP A 324 26.66 4.68 -5.31
N THR A 325 27.28 3.54 -5.47
CA THR A 325 28.58 3.22 -4.86
C THR A 325 29.77 3.84 -5.58
N GLY A 326 29.55 4.39 -6.77
CA GLY A 326 30.62 4.95 -7.62
C GLY A 326 31.44 3.89 -8.35
N ALA A 327 30.93 2.65 -8.42
CA ALA A 327 31.55 1.57 -9.19
C ALA A 327 31.49 1.82 -10.69
N ILE A 328 30.46 2.52 -11.17
CA ILE A 328 30.32 2.99 -12.54
C ILE A 328 29.95 4.47 -12.59
N GLU A 329 30.19 5.11 -13.74
CA GLU A 329 29.85 6.51 -13.97
C GLU A 329 28.35 6.72 -14.15
N SER A 330 27.88 7.92 -13.75
CA SER A 330 26.50 8.37 -13.99
C SER A 330 26.48 9.27 -15.23
N ASP A 331 26.09 8.72 -16.35
CA ASP A 331 25.97 9.39 -17.65
C ASP A 331 24.81 8.82 -18.48
N ASP A 332 24.54 9.42 -19.64
CA ASP A 332 23.44 9.03 -20.50
C ASP A 332 23.59 7.60 -21.08
N PHE A 333 24.79 7.00 -21.10
CA PHE A 333 24.94 5.59 -21.46
C PHE A 333 24.09 4.64 -20.58
N ASN A 334 23.84 5.01 -19.33
CA ASN A 334 23.04 4.19 -18.42
C ASN A 334 21.59 3.99 -18.89
N ARG A 335 21.07 4.83 -19.82
CA ARG A 335 19.77 4.62 -20.47
C ARG A 335 19.68 3.29 -21.21
N LEU A 336 20.81 2.74 -21.63
CA LEU A 336 20.87 1.45 -22.30
C LEU A 336 20.50 0.27 -21.40
N VAL A 337 20.53 0.45 -20.09
CA VAL A 337 20.02 -0.54 -19.13
C VAL A 337 18.55 -0.85 -19.42
N LEU A 338 17.73 0.19 -19.56
CA LEU A 338 16.31 0.02 -19.90
C LEU A 338 16.07 -0.19 -21.39
N ARG A 339 16.70 0.62 -22.26
CA ARG A 339 16.40 0.63 -23.69
C ARG A 339 16.97 -0.56 -24.44
N ALA A 340 18.15 -1.02 -24.03
CA ALA A 340 18.83 -2.15 -24.68
C ALA A 340 18.86 -3.40 -23.80
N GLN A 341 18.31 -3.34 -22.58
CA GLN A 341 18.36 -4.41 -21.58
C GLN A 341 19.80 -4.92 -21.37
N LEU A 342 20.73 -3.99 -21.22
CA LEU A 342 22.14 -4.25 -20.94
C LEU A 342 22.37 -4.14 -19.44
N SER A 343 23.21 -5.01 -18.88
CA SER A 343 23.72 -4.85 -17.53
C SER A 343 24.64 -3.61 -17.45
N ALA A 344 24.79 -3.05 -16.27
CA ALA A 344 25.71 -1.94 -16.00
C ALA A 344 27.12 -2.21 -16.51
N ARG A 345 27.60 -3.44 -16.35
CA ARG A 345 28.89 -3.90 -16.84
C ARG A 345 28.98 -3.94 -18.36
N GLU A 346 27.94 -4.36 -19.05
CA GLU A 346 27.87 -4.33 -20.51
C GLU A 346 27.85 -2.91 -21.07
N VAL A 347 27.13 -2.00 -20.39
CA VAL A 347 27.15 -0.56 -20.72
C VAL A 347 28.56 0.01 -20.62
N THR A 348 29.37 -0.42 -19.64
CA THR A 348 30.77 0.02 -19.48
C THR A 348 31.63 -0.33 -20.69
N ILE A 349 31.33 -1.39 -21.44
CA ILE A 349 32.02 -1.70 -22.71
C ILE A 349 31.88 -0.55 -23.71
N LEU A 350 30.64 -0.08 -23.92
CA LEU A 350 30.37 1.01 -24.86
C LEU A 350 30.98 2.32 -24.38
N ARG A 351 30.91 2.62 -23.09
CA ARG A 351 31.53 3.78 -22.48
C ARG A 351 33.07 3.79 -22.68
N ALA A 352 33.70 2.65 -22.49
CA ALA A 352 35.15 2.51 -22.71
C ALA A 352 35.54 2.78 -24.18
N TYR A 353 34.75 2.25 -25.13
CA TYR A 353 34.98 2.54 -26.55
C TYR A 353 34.71 4.00 -26.89
N ALA A 354 33.71 4.66 -26.34
CA ALA A 354 33.47 6.09 -26.50
C ALA A 354 34.67 6.92 -26.05
N LYS A 355 35.23 6.64 -24.89
CA LYS A 355 36.43 7.29 -24.35
C LYS A 355 37.64 7.02 -25.25
N TYR A 356 37.80 5.81 -25.77
CA TYR A 356 38.85 5.49 -26.70
C TYR A 356 38.71 6.27 -28.01
N LEU A 357 37.53 6.37 -28.61
CA LEU A 357 37.29 7.17 -29.81
C LEU A 357 37.66 8.63 -29.61
N ARG A 358 37.41 9.20 -28.45
CA ARG A 358 37.88 10.55 -28.10
C ARG A 358 39.40 10.66 -28.06
N GLN A 359 40.09 9.67 -27.48
CA GLN A 359 41.55 9.65 -27.40
C GLN A 359 42.21 9.57 -28.76
N VAL A 360 41.60 8.86 -29.73
CA VAL A 360 42.12 8.74 -31.11
C VAL A 360 41.67 9.87 -32.02
N GLY A 361 41.05 10.91 -31.50
CA GLY A 361 40.78 12.15 -32.23
C GLY A 361 39.40 12.21 -32.92
N SER A 362 38.42 11.52 -32.42
CA SER A 362 37.04 11.72 -32.89
C SER A 362 36.62 13.19 -32.75
N THR A 363 36.02 13.73 -33.81
CA THR A 363 35.58 15.12 -33.90
C THR A 363 34.22 15.36 -33.21
N PHE A 364 33.51 14.30 -32.87
CA PHE A 364 32.21 14.38 -32.21
C PHE A 364 32.39 14.63 -30.69
N SER A 365 31.50 15.43 -30.10
CA SER A 365 31.48 15.65 -28.64
C SER A 365 31.00 14.39 -27.90
N ASP A 366 31.38 14.25 -26.61
CA ASP A 366 30.98 13.13 -25.77
C ASP A 366 29.43 13.01 -25.72
N ALA A 367 28.74 14.12 -25.47
CA ALA A 367 27.27 14.15 -25.43
C ALA A 367 26.61 13.76 -26.77
N TYR A 368 27.30 13.98 -27.92
CA TYR A 368 26.76 13.57 -29.19
C TYR A 368 26.99 12.06 -29.45
N ILE A 369 28.15 11.55 -29.05
CA ILE A 369 28.46 10.11 -29.10
C ILE A 369 27.46 9.35 -28.19
N GLU A 370 27.25 9.81 -26.97
CA GLU A 370 26.27 9.22 -26.05
C GLU A 370 24.87 9.17 -26.64
N ARG A 371 24.40 10.31 -27.21
CA ARG A 371 23.08 10.37 -27.87
C ARG A 371 22.96 9.44 -29.06
N ALA A 372 24.00 9.36 -29.91
CA ALA A 372 24.00 8.48 -31.09
C ALA A 372 23.86 7.01 -30.67
N VAL A 373 24.59 6.58 -29.66
CA VAL A 373 24.54 5.18 -29.16
C VAL A 373 23.22 4.89 -28.42
N THR A 374 22.79 5.78 -27.55
CA THR A 374 21.55 5.59 -26.78
C THR A 374 20.28 5.77 -27.60
N GLY A 375 20.35 6.54 -28.68
CA GLY A 375 19.28 6.70 -29.66
C GLY A 375 19.10 5.48 -30.59
N ASN A 376 20.10 4.57 -30.61
CA ASN A 376 20.09 3.35 -31.46
C ASN A 376 20.28 2.10 -30.57
N PRO A 377 19.37 1.81 -29.61
CA PRO A 377 19.57 0.78 -28.57
C PRO A 377 19.70 -0.63 -29.14
N ALA A 378 19.03 -0.96 -30.25
CA ALA A 378 19.16 -2.24 -30.90
C ALA A 378 20.57 -2.47 -31.47
N ILE A 379 21.17 -1.42 -32.08
CA ILE A 379 22.55 -1.47 -32.58
C ILE A 379 23.52 -1.52 -31.41
N ALA A 380 23.32 -0.71 -30.35
CA ALA A 380 24.15 -0.74 -29.16
C ALA A 380 24.19 -2.15 -28.53
N ARG A 381 23.05 -2.82 -28.42
CA ARG A 381 22.98 -4.22 -27.96
C ARG A 381 23.77 -5.16 -28.84
N MET A 382 23.59 -5.08 -30.16
CA MET A 382 24.34 -5.93 -31.10
C MET A 382 25.86 -5.67 -31.08
N LEU A 383 26.29 -4.43 -30.81
CA LEU A 383 27.72 -4.12 -30.64
C LEU A 383 28.30 -4.79 -29.38
N VAL A 384 27.55 -4.80 -28.30
CA VAL A 384 27.93 -5.53 -27.06
C VAL A 384 27.92 -7.04 -27.30
N GLU A 385 26.87 -7.56 -27.93
CA GLU A 385 26.82 -8.98 -28.32
C GLU A 385 28.01 -9.41 -29.21
N LEU A 386 28.44 -8.53 -30.12
CA LEU A 386 29.62 -8.75 -30.95
C LEU A 386 30.91 -8.78 -30.14
N PHE A 387 31.06 -7.85 -29.19
CA PHE A 387 32.19 -7.86 -28.26
C PHE A 387 32.22 -9.18 -27.45
N ILE A 388 31.11 -9.57 -26.86
CA ILE A 388 30.99 -10.81 -26.12
C ILE A 388 31.31 -12.02 -27.02
N ALA A 389 30.72 -12.10 -28.22
CA ALA A 389 30.95 -13.19 -29.16
C ALA A 389 32.44 -13.32 -29.52
N ARG A 390 33.18 -12.20 -29.63
CA ARG A 390 34.61 -12.22 -29.99
C ARG A 390 35.53 -12.63 -28.85
N PHE A 391 35.17 -12.30 -27.62
CA PHE A 391 36.11 -12.40 -26.48
C PHE A 391 35.70 -13.41 -25.39
N ASP A 392 34.48 -13.94 -25.42
CA ASP A 392 34.03 -14.93 -24.44
C ASP A 392 34.86 -16.22 -24.60
N PRO A 393 35.61 -16.60 -23.55
CA PRO A 393 36.44 -17.80 -23.62
C PRO A 393 35.65 -19.10 -23.74
N VAL A 394 34.35 -19.08 -23.40
CA VAL A 394 33.49 -20.29 -23.40
C VAL A 394 32.98 -20.65 -24.77
N LEU A 395 32.93 -19.71 -25.74
CA LEU A 395 32.27 -19.91 -27.02
C LEU A 395 32.97 -20.89 -27.99
N GLY A 396 34.25 -21.19 -27.80
CA GLY A 396 34.98 -22.19 -28.59
C GLY A 396 34.77 -22.08 -30.10
N ASP A 397 34.49 -23.20 -30.77
CA ASP A 397 34.34 -23.33 -32.23
C ASP A 397 33.08 -22.64 -32.81
N THR A 398 32.13 -22.26 -31.99
CA THR A 398 30.90 -21.55 -32.44
C THR A 398 31.09 -20.06 -32.60
N ARG A 399 32.24 -19.52 -32.20
CA ARG A 399 32.56 -18.09 -32.18
C ARG A 399 32.44 -17.46 -33.56
N ASP A 400 33.12 -18.02 -34.56
CA ASP A 400 33.19 -17.42 -35.91
C ASP A 400 31.81 -17.32 -36.59
N VAL A 401 31.01 -18.36 -36.45
CA VAL A 401 29.64 -18.37 -36.99
C VAL A 401 28.77 -17.30 -36.32
N ARG A 402 28.91 -17.13 -35.01
CA ARG A 402 28.14 -16.13 -34.25
C ARG A 402 28.60 -14.71 -34.59
N VAL A 403 29.90 -14.49 -34.70
CA VAL A 403 30.49 -13.19 -35.10
C VAL A 403 30.03 -12.79 -36.49
N ASP A 404 30.13 -13.69 -37.50
CA ASP A 404 29.70 -13.41 -38.86
C ASP A 404 28.19 -13.12 -38.96
N GLY A 405 27.37 -13.83 -38.20
CA GLY A 405 25.94 -13.56 -38.14
C GLY A 405 25.63 -12.19 -37.56
N LEU A 406 26.33 -11.79 -36.49
CA LEU A 406 26.16 -10.47 -35.85
C LEU A 406 26.64 -9.35 -36.77
N LEU A 407 27.78 -9.50 -37.47
CA LEU A 407 28.27 -8.49 -38.37
C LEU A 407 27.26 -8.19 -39.49
N LYS A 408 26.68 -9.21 -40.12
CA LYS A 408 25.64 -9.02 -41.14
C LYS A 408 24.41 -8.28 -40.60
N ARG A 409 23.97 -8.62 -39.38
CA ARG A 409 22.83 -7.95 -38.74
C ARG A 409 23.15 -6.49 -38.39
N ILE A 410 24.36 -6.20 -37.91
CA ILE A 410 24.79 -4.85 -37.59
C ILE A 410 24.88 -4.01 -38.85
N ASP A 411 25.52 -4.51 -39.93
CA ASP A 411 25.61 -3.79 -41.20
C ASP A 411 24.22 -3.45 -41.75
N SER A 412 23.29 -4.42 -41.76
CA SER A 412 21.91 -4.17 -42.20
C SER A 412 21.17 -3.14 -41.31
N ALA A 413 21.44 -3.12 -40.01
CA ALA A 413 20.82 -2.14 -39.11
C ALA A 413 21.43 -0.74 -39.29
N LEU A 414 22.73 -0.64 -39.51
CA LEU A 414 23.42 0.62 -39.82
C LEU A 414 22.89 1.28 -41.10
N ASP A 415 22.59 0.51 -42.12
CA ASP A 415 22.03 1.03 -43.39
C ASP A 415 20.63 1.65 -43.19
N GLN A 416 19.95 1.40 -42.10
CA GLN A 416 18.67 1.99 -41.75
C GLN A 416 18.78 3.23 -40.86
N VAL A 417 19.98 3.63 -40.42
CA VAL A 417 20.18 4.83 -39.59
C VAL A 417 20.02 6.08 -40.46
N PRO A 418 19.02 6.93 -40.20
CA PRO A 418 18.71 8.05 -41.07
C PRO A 418 19.68 9.21 -40.94
N ASN A 419 20.37 9.34 -39.81
CA ASN A 419 21.32 10.41 -39.54
C ASN A 419 22.73 9.99 -39.88
N LEU A 420 23.36 10.70 -40.83
CA LEU A 420 24.69 10.37 -41.32
C LEU A 420 25.80 10.43 -40.25
N ASP A 421 25.67 11.36 -39.31
CA ASP A 421 26.67 11.49 -38.25
C ASP A 421 26.52 10.39 -37.20
N GLU A 422 25.27 9.99 -36.89
CA GLU A 422 25.01 8.83 -36.03
C GLU A 422 25.52 7.53 -36.69
N ASP A 423 25.25 7.31 -37.98
CA ASP A 423 25.79 6.17 -38.75
C ASP A 423 27.33 6.15 -38.67
N ARG A 424 27.99 7.29 -38.87
CA ARG A 424 29.45 7.40 -38.75
C ARG A 424 29.96 7.00 -37.37
N ILE A 425 29.30 7.51 -36.29
CA ILE A 425 29.68 7.16 -34.94
C ILE A 425 29.53 5.67 -34.69
N LEU A 426 28.38 5.09 -35.02
CA LEU A 426 28.10 3.67 -34.80
C LEU A 426 29.05 2.76 -35.61
N ARG A 427 29.42 3.17 -36.85
CA ARG A 427 30.43 2.46 -37.66
C ARG A 427 31.83 2.60 -37.03
N GLN A 428 32.16 3.72 -36.38
CA GLN A 428 33.42 3.84 -35.62
C GLN A 428 33.42 2.84 -34.43
N PHE A 429 32.34 2.69 -33.67
CA PHE A 429 32.25 1.66 -32.64
C PHE A 429 32.45 0.25 -33.19
N LEU A 430 31.78 -0.08 -34.29
CA LEU A 430 31.95 -1.37 -34.97
C LEU A 430 33.40 -1.58 -35.39
N GLY A 431 34.04 -0.55 -35.98
CA GLY A 431 35.44 -0.60 -36.42
C GLY A 431 36.41 -0.84 -35.28
N VAL A 432 36.22 -0.15 -34.14
CA VAL A 432 37.08 -0.30 -32.95
C VAL A 432 36.87 -1.68 -32.31
N ILE A 433 35.63 -2.16 -32.19
CA ILE A 433 35.35 -3.50 -31.64
C ILE A 433 36.02 -4.56 -32.55
N LYS A 434 35.94 -4.43 -33.88
CA LYS A 434 36.62 -5.33 -34.84
C LYS A 434 38.14 -5.27 -34.71
N ALA A 435 38.72 -4.10 -34.44
CA ALA A 435 40.15 -3.90 -34.30
C ALA A 435 40.70 -4.36 -32.95
N THR A 436 39.90 -4.49 -31.93
CA THR A 436 40.30 -4.92 -30.59
C THR A 436 40.89 -6.33 -30.65
N GLN A 437 42.09 -6.50 -30.11
CA GLN A 437 42.83 -7.77 -30.11
C GLN A 437 42.73 -8.52 -28.78
N ARG A 438 42.63 -7.78 -27.65
CA ARG A 438 42.65 -8.35 -26.31
C ARG A 438 41.77 -7.52 -25.38
N THR A 439 41.22 -8.18 -24.38
CA THR A 439 40.43 -7.53 -23.30
C THR A 439 40.74 -8.16 -21.97
N ASN A 440 40.61 -7.40 -20.91
CA ASN A 440 40.62 -7.87 -19.50
C ASN A 440 39.19 -8.14 -18.98
N TYR A 441 38.16 -7.91 -19.75
CA TYR A 441 36.74 -8.02 -19.37
C TYR A 441 36.39 -9.34 -18.67
N TYR A 442 36.99 -10.45 -19.09
CA TYR A 442 36.79 -11.77 -18.49
C TYR A 442 37.82 -12.12 -17.40
N ARG A 443 38.58 -11.13 -16.91
CA ARG A 443 39.50 -11.35 -15.79
C ARG A 443 38.87 -10.87 -14.49
N PHE A 444 39.15 -11.64 -13.45
CA PHE A 444 38.74 -11.34 -12.09
C PHE A 444 39.95 -11.03 -11.22
N ASP A 445 39.77 -10.26 -10.16
CA ASP A 445 40.80 -10.05 -9.11
C ASP A 445 40.93 -11.29 -8.19
N ALA A 446 41.76 -11.18 -7.15
CA ALA A 446 41.96 -12.24 -6.21
C ALA A 446 40.71 -12.52 -5.35
N GLU A 447 39.87 -11.54 -5.20
CA GLU A 447 38.60 -11.57 -4.44
C GLU A 447 37.43 -12.05 -5.29
N GLY A 448 37.63 -12.31 -6.59
CA GLY A 448 36.59 -12.78 -7.52
C GLY A 448 35.76 -11.66 -8.13
N HIS A 449 36.11 -10.39 -7.93
CA HIS A 449 35.46 -9.28 -8.59
C HIS A 449 35.95 -9.11 -10.02
N ALA A 450 35.03 -8.82 -10.91
CA ALA A 450 35.39 -8.55 -12.30
C ALA A 450 36.25 -7.28 -12.39
N LYS A 451 37.35 -7.35 -13.14
CA LYS A 451 38.16 -6.17 -13.42
C LYS A 451 37.38 -5.19 -14.28
N PRO A 452 37.49 -3.87 -13.99
CA PRO A 452 36.84 -2.84 -14.77
C PRO A 452 37.34 -2.82 -16.22
#